data_0e0fa5da95db3328000fbbdfc4e003dc
#
_entry.id   0e0fa5da95db3328000fbbdfc4e003dc
#
_cell.length_a   1.000
_cell.length_b   1.000
_cell.length_c   1.000
_cell.angle_alpha   90.00
_cell.angle_beta   90.00
_cell.angle_gamma   90.00
#
_symmetry.space_group_name_H-M   'P 1'
#
loop_
_entity.id
_entity.type
_entity.pdbx_description
1 polymer ?
#
loop_
_entity_poly.entity_id
_entity_poly.type
_entity_poly.pdbx_seq_one_letter_code
_entity_poly.pdbx_strand_id
1 'polypeptide(L)'
;EQTAWLNRRLLESAFPREIARAYSPAEAALVREVGGLHILGTERHEARRIDNQLRGRAGRQGDPGSSRFYLSLEDELWRLFGDRGHALLGSWPEEEPVEAKLLTKAIARAQKKVEERNFGIREHTLKYDDVMNEQRRVIYEQRRRILLGGRVWNGVHYPPVDLRANIMESAQELIVDAVNTHCPPEVAPNEWDIPGLYRSLHDIFEVSRFLHESDLYGKEPNELIELLVQTAERVYAEREQVFTPEIVRELERNIFLHVVNEKWVAHLDAMDYLREGIHLRAYAQVDPLVAYTKEAYEMWQALQADIRQDVVRWAFYARPAVQVVQQPKYQMVESGSTDVADEPQSKTIRKKNGKIGRNDPCPCGSGKKYKHCCLGKN
;
A
#
# COMPACT_ATOMS: atom_id res chain seq x y z
N GLU A 1 25.71 -2.64 -20.29
CA GLU A 1 25.22 -3.39 -21.49
C GLU A 1 26.33 -4.12 -22.23
N GLN A 2 27.51 -3.53 -22.44
CA GLN A 2 28.65 -4.18 -23.12
C GLN A 2 29.21 -5.37 -22.31
N THR A 3 29.30 -5.28 -21.00
CA THR A 3 29.75 -6.38 -20.11
C THR A 3 28.77 -7.54 -20.08
N ALA A 4 27.46 -7.27 -20.09
CA ALA A 4 26.42 -8.30 -20.18
C ALA A 4 26.46 -9.01 -21.54
N TRP A 5 26.78 -8.28 -22.61
CA TRP A 5 26.94 -8.83 -23.97
C TRP A 5 28.20 -9.71 -24.11
N LEU A 6 29.34 -9.27 -23.53
CA LEU A 6 30.60 -10.03 -23.51
C LEU A 6 30.42 -11.34 -22.69
N ASN A 7 29.78 -11.26 -21.53
CA ASN A 7 29.49 -12.44 -20.71
C ASN A 7 28.56 -13.43 -21.43
N ARG A 8 27.56 -12.91 -22.16
CA ARG A 8 26.64 -13.75 -22.94
C ARG A 8 27.38 -14.44 -24.12
N ARG A 9 28.24 -13.72 -24.82
CA ARG A 9 28.99 -14.26 -25.94
C ARG A 9 30.10 -15.25 -25.53
N LEU A 10 30.76 -14.99 -24.40
CA LEU A 10 31.74 -15.91 -23.83
C LEU A 10 31.04 -17.21 -23.34
N LEU A 11 29.85 -17.11 -22.74
CA LEU A 11 29.06 -18.28 -22.35
C LEU A 11 28.50 -19.03 -23.59
N GLU A 12 28.06 -18.31 -24.62
CA GLU A 12 27.54 -18.91 -25.85
C GLU A 12 28.65 -19.54 -26.74
N SER A 13 29.86 -19.02 -26.70
CA SER A 13 31.01 -19.57 -27.46
C SER A 13 31.75 -20.71 -26.70
N ALA A 14 31.74 -20.70 -25.37
CA ALA A 14 32.41 -21.67 -24.55
C ALA A 14 31.59 -22.93 -24.27
N PHE A 15 30.25 -22.84 -24.39
CA PHE A 15 29.33 -23.94 -24.07
C PHE A 15 28.22 -24.07 -25.12
N PRO A 16 28.27 -25.10 -25.98
CA PRO A 16 27.13 -25.45 -26.84
C PRO A 16 25.88 -25.68 -25.98
N ARG A 17 24.70 -25.23 -26.47
CA ARG A 17 23.40 -25.34 -25.78
C ARG A 17 23.00 -26.78 -25.35
N GLU A 18 23.71 -27.79 -25.78
CA GLU A 18 23.49 -29.21 -25.44
C GLU A 18 23.98 -29.58 -24.05
N ILE A 19 24.83 -28.78 -23.38
CA ILE A 19 25.44 -29.11 -22.07
C ILE A 19 24.50 -28.78 -20.87
N ALA A 20 23.32 -28.19 -21.09
CA ALA A 20 22.31 -28.07 -20.05
C ALA A 20 21.61 -29.37 -19.64
N ARG A 21 21.99 -30.50 -20.21
CA ARG A 21 21.52 -31.84 -19.81
C ARG A 21 22.50 -32.46 -18.83
N ALA A 22 22.00 -32.75 -17.66
CA ALA A 22 22.60 -33.46 -16.54
C ALA A 22 24.04 -33.98 -16.76
N TYR A 23 25.03 -33.35 -16.11
CA TYR A 23 26.41 -33.80 -16.08
C TYR A 23 26.48 -35.30 -15.73
N SER A 24 27.13 -36.05 -16.57
CA SER A 24 27.48 -37.41 -16.20
C SER A 24 28.51 -37.39 -15.05
N PRO A 25 28.54 -38.39 -14.17
CA PRO A 25 29.57 -38.48 -13.12
C PRO A 25 31.01 -38.38 -13.64
N ALA A 26 31.27 -38.82 -14.88
CA ALA A 26 32.58 -38.74 -15.54
C ALA A 26 32.95 -37.28 -15.90
N GLU A 27 32.03 -36.50 -16.39
CA GLU A 27 32.23 -35.05 -16.68
C GLU A 27 32.49 -34.25 -15.41
N ALA A 28 31.75 -34.55 -14.33
CA ALA A 28 31.95 -33.93 -13.02
C ALA A 28 33.36 -34.23 -12.46
N ALA A 29 33.90 -35.47 -12.67
CA ALA A 29 35.25 -35.84 -12.29
C ALA A 29 36.30 -35.04 -13.08
N LEU A 30 36.12 -34.90 -14.39
CA LEU A 30 36.99 -34.12 -15.26
C LEU A 30 37.06 -32.65 -14.86
N VAL A 31 35.91 -32.02 -14.51
CA VAL A 31 35.87 -30.64 -14.03
C VAL A 31 36.65 -30.50 -12.71
N ARG A 32 36.59 -31.47 -11.81
CA ARG A 32 37.39 -31.46 -10.56
C ARG A 32 38.87 -31.58 -10.84
N GLU A 33 39.28 -32.45 -11.78
CA GLU A 33 40.68 -32.64 -12.16
C GLU A 33 41.32 -31.39 -12.75
N VAL A 34 40.57 -30.59 -13.52
CA VAL A 34 41.08 -29.30 -14.08
C VAL A 34 41.03 -28.14 -13.07
N GLY A 35 40.66 -28.40 -11.80
CA GLY A 35 40.67 -27.41 -10.74
C GLY A 35 39.30 -26.79 -10.40
N GLY A 36 38.20 -27.34 -10.93
CA GLY A 36 36.84 -26.91 -10.63
C GLY A 36 36.39 -25.62 -11.31
N LEU A 37 35.38 -24.97 -10.73
CA LEU A 37 34.83 -23.74 -11.29
C LEU A 37 35.78 -22.56 -11.04
N HIS A 38 36.20 -21.90 -12.15
CA HIS A 38 36.91 -20.62 -12.08
C HIS A 38 35.96 -19.45 -12.23
N ILE A 39 35.99 -18.52 -11.28
CA ILE A 39 35.18 -17.30 -11.30
C ILE A 39 36.07 -16.12 -11.69
N LEU A 40 35.68 -15.44 -12.77
CA LEU A 40 36.31 -14.23 -13.23
C LEU A 40 35.37 -13.04 -12.96
N GLY A 41 35.85 -12.08 -12.16
CA GLY A 41 35.16 -10.82 -11.93
C GLY A 41 35.85 -9.70 -12.71
N THR A 42 35.10 -8.93 -13.47
CA THR A 42 35.61 -7.80 -14.27
C THR A 42 35.46 -6.46 -13.55
N GLU A 43 34.80 -6.46 -12.38
CA GLU A 43 34.61 -5.30 -11.51
C GLU A 43 34.34 -5.75 -10.06
N ARG A 44 34.40 -4.82 -9.12
CA ARG A 44 33.95 -5.04 -7.74
C ARG A 44 32.54 -4.50 -7.52
N HIS A 45 31.75 -5.23 -6.76
CA HIS A 45 30.49 -4.73 -6.28
C HIS A 45 30.69 -3.67 -5.18
N GLU A 46 29.69 -2.85 -4.98
CA GLU A 46 29.67 -1.86 -3.92
C GLU A 46 29.84 -2.46 -2.51
N ALA A 47 29.35 -3.66 -2.29
CA ALA A 47 29.42 -4.37 -1.02
C ALA A 47 30.30 -5.62 -1.11
N ARG A 48 31.28 -5.73 -0.20
CA ARG A 48 32.20 -6.87 -0.11
C ARG A 48 31.46 -8.22 0.03
N ARG A 49 30.31 -8.23 0.69
CA ARG A 49 29.51 -9.46 0.86
C ARG A 49 29.06 -10.04 -0.47
N ILE A 50 28.75 -9.21 -1.46
CA ILE A 50 28.31 -9.65 -2.79
C ILE A 50 29.50 -10.26 -3.56
N ASP A 51 30.69 -9.67 -3.47
CA ASP A 51 31.91 -10.28 -4.01
C ASP A 51 32.18 -11.64 -3.40
N ASN A 52 31.98 -11.78 -2.06
CA ASN A 52 32.13 -13.05 -1.38
C ASN A 52 31.09 -14.08 -1.81
N GLN A 53 29.83 -13.65 -2.06
CA GLN A 53 28.78 -14.52 -2.60
C GLN A 53 29.14 -15.01 -4.02
N LEU A 54 29.72 -14.13 -4.84
CA LEU A 54 30.21 -14.52 -6.17
C LEU A 54 31.34 -15.55 -6.05
N ARG A 55 32.38 -15.26 -5.25
CA ARG A 55 33.47 -16.19 -4.95
C ARG A 55 32.99 -17.54 -4.42
N GLY A 56 31.99 -17.50 -3.53
CA GLY A 56 31.40 -18.68 -2.93
C GLY A 56 30.55 -19.53 -3.89
N ARG A 57 30.46 -19.18 -5.16
CA ARG A 57 29.90 -20.06 -6.19
C ARG A 57 30.88 -21.12 -6.64
N ALA A 58 32.20 -20.92 -6.48
CA ALA A 58 33.24 -21.91 -6.63
C ALA A 58 33.54 -22.62 -5.30
N GLY A 59 34.10 -23.82 -5.35
CA GLY A 59 34.52 -24.56 -4.18
C GLY A 59 33.38 -25.02 -3.27
N ARG A 60 32.19 -25.27 -3.80
CA ARG A 60 31.04 -25.75 -3.00
C ARG A 60 31.20 -27.21 -2.68
N GLN A 61 30.72 -27.59 -1.47
CA GLN A 61 30.74 -28.97 -0.95
C GLN A 61 32.14 -29.66 -0.96
N GLY A 62 33.21 -28.84 -0.88
CA GLY A 62 34.57 -29.34 -0.89
C GLY A 62 35.17 -29.55 -2.28
N ASP A 63 34.47 -29.24 -3.35
CA ASP A 63 35.02 -29.27 -4.70
C ASP A 63 36.11 -28.19 -4.85
N PRO A 64 37.17 -28.44 -5.68
CA PRO A 64 38.14 -27.42 -6.00
C PRO A 64 37.50 -26.25 -6.75
N GLY A 65 38.08 -25.05 -6.64
CA GLY A 65 37.62 -23.87 -7.32
C GLY A 65 38.54 -22.67 -7.12
N SER A 66 38.45 -21.70 -7.99
CA SER A 66 39.29 -20.51 -7.93
C SER A 66 38.50 -19.28 -8.34
N SER A 67 39.03 -18.11 -7.97
CA SER A 67 38.42 -16.83 -8.40
C SER A 67 39.48 -15.77 -8.59
N ARG A 68 39.31 -14.93 -9.62
CA ARG A 68 40.18 -13.79 -9.88
C ARG A 68 39.36 -12.58 -10.29
N PHE A 69 39.74 -11.39 -9.81
CA PHE A 69 39.13 -10.13 -10.17
C PHE A 69 40.13 -9.30 -10.95
N TYR A 70 39.69 -8.78 -12.09
CA TYR A 70 40.37 -7.80 -12.90
C TYR A 70 39.64 -6.47 -12.79
N LEU A 71 40.32 -5.41 -12.42
CA LEU A 71 39.71 -4.13 -12.06
C LEU A 71 40.39 -3.02 -12.84
N SER A 72 39.63 -1.99 -13.25
CA SER A 72 40.16 -0.75 -13.76
C SER A 72 40.14 0.33 -12.68
N LEU A 73 41.09 1.27 -12.77
CA LEU A 73 41.05 2.49 -11.95
C LEU A 73 39.95 3.46 -12.40
N GLU A 74 39.38 3.22 -13.56
CA GLU A 74 38.25 3.97 -14.12
C GLU A 74 36.88 3.42 -13.63
N ASP A 75 36.88 2.24 -12.96
CA ASP A 75 35.66 1.67 -12.39
C ASP A 75 35.00 2.66 -11.43
N GLU A 76 33.67 2.66 -11.39
CA GLU A 76 32.87 3.62 -10.61
C GLU A 76 33.23 3.64 -9.13
N LEU A 77 33.53 2.48 -8.56
CA LEU A 77 33.97 2.34 -7.18
C LEU A 77 35.26 3.17 -6.89
N TRP A 78 36.22 3.16 -7.84
CA TRP A 78 37.44 3.95 -7.71
C TRP A 78 37.22 5.42 -7.95
N ARG A 79 36.44 5.75 -8.98
CA ARG A 79 36.16 7.14 -9.36
C ARG A 79 35.47 7.92 -8.24
N LEU A 80 34.53 7.29 -7.53
CA LEU A 80 33.72 7.95 -6.51
C LEU A 80 34.31 7.86 -5.10
N PHE A 81 34.99 6.77 -4.77
CA PHE A 81 35.40 6.46 -3.39
C PHE A 81 36.86 6.08 -3.24
N GLY A 82 37.63 6.01 -4.32
CA GLY A 82 39.07 5.74 -4.29
C GLY A 82 39.83 6.95 -3.68
N ASP A 83 40.64 6.68 -2.67
CA ASP A 83 41.60 7.68 -2.19
C ASP A 83 42.67 7.87 -3.31
N ARG A 84 43.00 9.10 -3.64
CA ARG A 84 44.07 9.60 -4.56
C ARG A 84 45.03 8.58 -5.20
N GLY A 85 44.58 7.35 -5.45
CA GLY A 85 45.35 6.25 -6.02
C GLY A 85 45.87 6.55 -7.45
N HIS A 86 45.15 7.41 -8.20
CA HIS A 86 45.63 7.89 -9.51
C HIS A 86 47.00 8.61 -9.43
N ALA A 87 47.27 9.32 -8.36
CA ALA A 87 48.54 10.02 -8.20
C ALA A 87 49.74 9.06 -7.96
N LEU A 88 49.47 7.88 -7.38
CA LEU A 88 50.50 6.87 -7.10
C LEU A 88 50.81 5.98 -8.33
N LEU A 89 49.85 5.86 -9.25
CA LEU A 89 49.94 4.97 -10.41
C LEU A 89 50.11 5.72 -11.73
N GLY A 90 50.10 7.06 -11.75
CA GLY A 90 50.22 7.89 -12.96
C GLY A 90 51.50 7.72 -13.76
N SER A 91 52.52 7.03 -13.23
CA SER A 91 53.76 6.68 -13.93
C SER A 91 53.86 5.19 -14.31
N TRP A 92 52.77 4.40 -14.02
CA TRP A 92 52.78 2.97 -14.36
C TRP A 92 52.37 2.77 -15.81
N PRO A 93 53.01 1.83 -16.55
CA PRO A 93 52.61 1.51 -17.92
C PRO A 93 51.17 0.97 -17.97
N GLU A 94 50.34 1.49 -18.88
CA GLU A 94 48.91 1.13 -18.99
C GLU A 94 48.67 -0.36 -19.29
N GLU A 95 49.64 -1.01 -19.92
CA GLU A 95 49.54 -2.40 -20.37
C GLU A 95 49.99 -3.43 -19.30
N GLU A 96 50.62 -2.97 -18.20
CA GLU A 96 51.12 -3.86 -17.16
C GLU A 96 50.14 -3.98 -15.98
N PRO A 97 49.69 -5.21 -15.60
CA PRO A 97 48.82 -5.43 -14.46
C PRO A 97 49.55 -5.14 -13.14
N VAL A 98 48.94 -4.32 -12.30
CA VAL A 98 49.47 -3.99 -10.96
C VAL A 98 48.95 -4.95 -9.92
N GLU A 99 49.79 -5.83 -9.39
CA GLU A 99 49.47 -6.70 -8.28
C GLU A 99 50.07 -6.16 -6.97
N ALA A 100 49.33 -5.30 -6.25
CA ALA A 100 49.79 -4.74 -5.00
C ALA A 100 48.80 -4.95 -3.84
N LYS A 101 49.33 -5.42 -2.70
CA LYS A 101 48.54 -5.55 -1.45
C LYS A 101 47.91 -4.22 -0.99
N LEU A 102 48.53 -3.09 -1.35
CA LEU A 102 48.03 -1.75 -1.07
C LEU A 102 46.74 -1.47 -1.83
N LEU A 103 46.64 -1.89 -3.11
CA LEU A 103 45.41 -1.75 -3.92
C LEU A 103 44.25 -2.56 -3.34
N THR A 104 44.50 -3.78 -2.91
CA THR A 104 43.49 -4.61 -2.26
C THR A 104 42.93 -3.94 -0.99
N LYS A 105 43.79 -3.30 -0.20
CA LYS A 105 43.38 -2.57 1.00
C LYS A 105 42.62 -1.29 0.65
N ALA A 106 43.02 -0.61 -0.43
CA ALA A 106 42.35 0.62 -0.88
C ALA A 106 40.94 0.29 -1.43
N ILE A 107 40.79 -0.79 -2.20
CA ILE A 107 39.50 -1.29 -2.66
C ILE A 107 38.58 -1.60 -1.47
N ALA A 108 39.09 -2.33 -0.47
CA ALA A 108 38.31 -2.69 0.71
C ALA A 108 37.86 -1.43 1.50
N ARG A 109 38.68 -0.37 1.53
CA ARG A 109 38.29 0.93 2.14
C ARG A 109 37.23 1.65 1.32
N ALA A 110 37.37 1.66 -0.01
CA ALA A 110 36.36 2.24 -0.91
C ALA A 110 35.00 1.56 -0.74
N GLN A 111 34.96 0.22 -0.78
CA GLN A 111 33.75 -0.55 -0.51
C GLN A 111 33.12 -0.23 0.85
N LYS A 112 33.95 -0.10 1.91
CA LYS A 112 33.47 0.25 3.25
C LYS A 112 32.84 1.65 3.26
N LYS A 113 33.43 2.64 2.59
CA LYS A 113 32.86 4.00 2.49
C LYS A 113 31.50 3.99 1.76
N VAL A 114 31.35 3.20 0.69
CA VAL A 114 30.07 3.01 0.00
C VAL A 114 29.03 2.36 0.91
N GLU A 115 29.42 1.28 1.60
CA GLU A 115 28.55 0.60 2.54
C GLU A 115 28.06 1.52 3.66
N GLU A 116 28.97 2.33 4.24
CA GLU A 116 28.65 3.32 5.28
C GLU A 116 27.70 4.39 4.77
N ARG A 117 27.94 4.93 3.56
CA ARG A 117 27.04 5.90 2.91
C ARG A 117 25.66 5.30 2.67
N ASN A 118 25.61 4.13 2.06
CA ASN A 118 24.34 3.45 1.76
C ASN A 118 23.60 3.03 3.05
N PHE A 119 24.33 2.70 4.10
CA PHE A 119 23.75 2.43 5.41
C PHE A 119 23.12 3.72 6.00
N GLY A 120 23.83 4.84 5.97
CA GLY A 120 23.31 6.13 6.44
C GLY A 120 22.06 6.57 5.70
N ILE A 121 22.03 6.42 4.37
CA ILE A 121 20.82 6.71 3.56
C ILE A 121 19.65 5.82 3.99
N ARG A 122 19.87 4.51 4.15
CA ARG A 122 18.82 3.59 4.60
C ARG A 122 18.35 3.87 6.02
N GLU A 123 19.28 4.15 6.95
CA GLU A 123 18.94 4.53 8.33
C GLU A 123 18.08 5.80 8.36
N HIS A 124 18.45 6.79 7.55
CA HIS A 124 17.68 8.03 7.46
C HIS A 124 16.28 7.76 6.90
N THR A 125 16.15 6.99 5.81
CA THR A 125 14.85 6.62 5.25
C THR A 125 13.99 5.85 6.26
N LEU A 126 14.59 4.91 7.00
CA LEU A 126 13.87 4.12 8.00
C LEU A 126 13.24 5.00 9.09
N LYS A 127 13.93 6.04 9.54
CA LYS A 127 13.39 6.96 10.55
C LYS A 127 12.13 7.68 10.12
N TYR A 128 11.98 7.99 8.82
CA TYR A 128 10.73 8.53 8.27
C TYR A 128 9.66 7.45 8.14
N ASP A 129 10.04 6.25 7.69
CA ASP A 129 9.11 5.14 7.52
C ASP A 129 8.56 4.63 8.86
N ASP A 130 9.31 4.74 9.96
CA ASP A 130 8.88 4.32 11.30
C ASP A 130 7.63 5.09 11.76
N VAL A 131 7.55 6.40 11.48
CA VAL A 131 6.38 7.22 11.79
C VAL A 131 5.14 6.69 11.09
N MET A 132 5.26 6.44 9.77
CA MET A 132 4.16 5.89 8.97
C MET A 132 3.79 4.46 9.36
N ASN A 133 4.76 3.65 9.72
CA ASN A 133 4.53 2.27 10.13
C ASN A 133 3.72 2.18 11.44
N GLU A 134 3.99 3.09 12.39
CA GLU A 134 3.20 3.14 13.63
C GLU A 134 1.75 3.55 13.36
N GLN A 135 1.52 4.57 12.55
CA GLN A 135 0.18 4.99 12.14
C GLN A 135 -0.56 3.87 11.41
N ARG A 136 0.13 3.20 10.48
CA ARG A 136 -0.40 2.04 9.73
C ARG A 136 -0.79 0.91 10.66
N ARG A 137 0.04 0.62 11.66
CA ARG A 137 -0.22 -0.43 12.66
C ARG A 137 -1.53 -0.17 13.39
N VAL A 138 -1.77 1.08 13.83
CA VAL A 138 -2.98 1.47 14.54
C VAL A 138 -4.21 1.32 13.64
N ILE A 139 -4.20 1.90 12.44
CA ILE A 139 -5.33 1.82 11.50
C ILE A 139 -5.66 0.37 11.11
N TYR A 140 -4.63 -0.44 10.83
CA TYR A 140 -4.85 -1.83 10.43
C TYR A 140 -5.35 -2.70 11.59
N GLU A 141 -4.93 -2.41 12.81
CA GLU A 141 -5.44 -3.09 14.00
C GLU A 141 -6.90 -2.73 14.28
N GLN A 142 -7.27 -1.44 14.19
CA GLN A 142 -8.67 -1.01 14.30
C GLN A 142 -9.55 -1.69 13.25
N ARG A 143 -9.11 -1.64 11.98
CA ARG A 143 -9.81 -2.29 10.88
C ARG A 143 -9.96 -3.80 11.09
N ARG A 144 -8.90 -4.46 11.54
CA ARG A 144 -8.89 -5.91 11.81
C ARG A 144 -9.85 -6.27 12.91
N ARG A 145 -9.90 -5.52 14.02
CA ARG A 145 -10.87 -5.74 15.12
C ARG A 145 -12.31 -5.70 14.63
N ILE A 146 -12.64 -4.75 13.77
CA ILE A 146 -13.99 -4.62 13.21
C ILE A 146 -14.31 -5.74 12.22
N LEU A 147 -13.37 -6.14 11.38
CA LEU A 147 -13.56 -7.23 10.42
C LEU A 147 -13.68 -8.60 11.08
N LEU A 148 -12.91 -8.85 12.14
CA LEU A 148 -12.78 -10.15 12.80
C LEU A 148 -13.49 -10.24 14.13
N GLY A 149 -14.15 -9.17 14.59
CA GLY A 149 -14.83 -9.13 15.88
C GLY A 149 -15.69 -10.36 16.16
N GLY A 150 -15.45 -11.03 17.28
CA GLY A 150 -16.06 -12.29 17.64
C GLY A 150 -15.47 -13.54 16.98
N ARG A 151 -14.39 -13.43 16.21
CA ARG A 151 -13.78 -14.56 15.46
C ARG A 151 -12.35 -14.84 15.94
N VAL A 152 -11.88 -16.06 15.65
CA VAL A 152 -10.49 -16.46 15.83
C VAL A 152 -9.79 -16.40 14.46
N TRP A 153 -8.64 -15.72 14.42
CA TRP A 153 -7.80 -15.63 13.22
C TRP A 153 -6.33 -15.89 13.58
N ASN A 154 -5.69 -16.83 12.91
CA ASN A 154 -4.31 -17.25 13.20
C ASN A 154 -4.04 -17.55 14.69
N GLY A 155 -4.99 -18.18 15.37
CA GLY A 155 -4.88 -18.50 16.80
C GLY A 155 -5.13 -17.34 17.76
N VAL A 156 -5.42 -16.14 17.26
CA VAL A 156 -5.74 -14.94 18.06
C VAL A 156 -7.25 -14.75 18.08
N HIS A 157 -7.83 -14.64 19.28
CA HIS A 157 -9.24 -14.30 19.45
C HIS A 157 -9.43 -12.79 19.43
N TYR A 158 -10.27 -12.30 18.51
CA TYR A 158 -10.68 -10.89 18.43
C TYR A 158 -12.02 -10.73 19.14
N PRO A 159 -12.11 -9.99 20.24
CA PRO A 159 -13.39 -9.76 20.92
C PRO A 159 -14.36 -9.00 20.00
N PRO A 160 -15.67 -9.17 20.17
CA PRO A 160 -16.66 -8.37 19.47
C PRO A 160 -16.49 -6.89 19.83
N VAL A 161 -16.62 -6.01 18.81
CA VAL A 161 -16.56 -4.56 19.00
C VAL A 161 -17.98 -4.03 19.06
N ASP A 162 -18.31 -3.32 20.12
CA ASP A 162 -19.57 -2.58 20.21
C ASP A 162 -19.45 -1.26 19.47
N LEU A 163 -19.78 -1.30 18.17
CA LEU A 163 -19.72 -0.12 17.31
C LEU A 163 -20.73 0.94 17.72
N ARG A 164 -21.90 0.52 18.23
CA ARG A 164 -22.91 1.45 18.73
C ARG A 164 -22.37 2.29 19.88
N ALA A 165 -21.79 1.64 20.88
CA ALA A 165 -21.22 2.33 22.03
C ALA A 165 -20.13 3.32 21.58
N ASN A 166 -19.23 2.89 20.68
CA ASN A 166 -18.17 3.76 20.16
C ASN A 166 -18.71 4.96 19.37
N ILE A 167 -19.77 4.78 18.56
CA ILE A 167 -20.41 5.87 17.82
C ILE A 167 -21.07 6.85 18.78
N MET A 168 -21.77 6.36 19.82
CA MET A 168 -22.41 7.23 20.80
C MET A 168 -21.41 8.00 21.66
N GLU A 169 -20.31 7.37 22.07
CA GLU A 169 -19.20 8.03 22.77
C GLU A 169 -18.59 9.12 21.89
N SER A 170 -18.32 8.82 20.63
CA SER A 170 -17.81 9.81 19.67
C SER A 170 -18.80 10.94 19.40
N ALA A 171 -20.10 10.65 19.33
CA ALA A 171 -21.14 11.68 19.17
C ALA A 171 -21.20 12.58 20.41
N GLN A 172 -21.06 12.04 21.60
CA GLN A 172 -20.99 12.80 22.85
C GLN A 172 -19.77 13.74 22.85
N GLU A 173 -18.59 13.24 22.47
CA GLU A 173 -17.38 14.09 22.36
C GLU A 173 -17.61 15.25 21.38
N LEU A 174 -18.18 14.99 20.19
CA LEU A 174 -18.47 16.03 19.19
C LEU A 174 -19.53 17.05 19.70
N ILE A 175 -20.51 16.61 20.46
CA ILE A 175 -21.50 17.50 21.09
C ILE A 175 -20.83 18.39 22.13
N VAL A 176 -19.98 17.82 22.99
CA VAL A 176 -19.21 18.58 23.99
C VAL A 176 -18.33 19.64 23.31
N ASP A 177 -17.61 19.27 22.25
CA ASP A 177 -16.76 20.17 21.49
C ASP A 177 -17.59 21.30 20.84
N ALA A 178 -18.74 20.98 20.28
CA ALA A 178 -19.65 21.97 19.68
C ALA A 178 -20.20 22.95 20.74
N VAL A 179 -20.64 22.44 21.90
CA VAL A 179 -21.12 23.28 23.00
C VAL A 179 -20.00 24.18 23.52
N ASN A 180 -18.81 23.65 23.77
CA ASN A 180 -17.68 24.43 24.25
C ASN A 180 -17.22 25.50 23.23
N THR A 181 -17.38 25.23 21.95
CA THR A 181 -17.03 26.18 20.88
C THR A 181 -18.01 27.35 20.77
N HIS A 182 -19.32 27.08 20.86
CA HIS A 182 -20.37 28.07 20.66
C HIS A 182 -20.91 28.66 21.96
N CYS A 183 -20.75 27.95 23.07
CA CYS A 183 -21.21 28.34 24.40
C CYS A 183 -20.08 28.23 25.43
N PRO A 184 -18.94 28.94 25.22
CA PRO A 184 -17.82 28.84 26.16
C PRO A 184 -18.21 29.38 27.55
N PRO A 185 -17.78 28.70 28.63
CA PRO A 185 -18.17 29.05 29.98
C PRO A 185 -17.66 30.42 30.47
N GLU A 186 -16.65 30.99 29.79
CA GLU A 186 -16.08 32.29 30.10
C GLU A 186 -16.92 33.46 29.52
N VAL A 187 -17.87 33.16 28.63
CA VAL A 187 -18.72 34.15 27.95
C VAL A 187 -20.11 34.14 28.56
N ALA A 188 -20.70 35.34 28.68
CA ALA A 188 -22.04 35.46 29.24
C ALA A 188 -23.09 34.77 28.34
N PRO A 189 -24.10 34.08 28.92
CA PRO A 189 -25.08 33.28 28.15
C PRO A 189 -25.84 34.04 27.05
N ASN A 190 -25.98 35.36 27.17
CA ASN A 190 -26.60 36.22 26.17
C ASN A 190 -25.71 36.50 24.95
N GLU A 191 -24.44 36.16 25.01
CA GLU A 191 -23.47 36.33 23.93
C GLU A 191 -23.12 34.99 23.22
N TRP A 192 -23.73 33.89 23.66
CA TRP A 192 -23.54 32.62 23.03
C TRP A 192 -24.13 32.54 21.63
N ASP A 193 -23.39 31.86 20.71
CA ASP A 193 -23.85 31.64 19.34
C ASP A 193 -24.73 30.35 19.27
N ILE A 194 -25.93 30.43 19.85
CA ILE A 194 -26.90 29.31 19.81
C ILE A 194 -27.29 28.95 18.36
N PRO A 195 -27.53 29.89 17.42
CA PRO A 195 -27.75 29.52 16.03
C PRO A 195 -26.57 28.79 15.38
N GLY A 196 -25.34 29.16 15.73
CA GLY A 196 -24.15 28.45 15.30
C GLY A 196 -24.05 27.03 15.86
N LEU A 197 -24.32 26.88 17.15
CA LEU A 197 -24.42 25.58 17.79
C LEU A 197 -25.44 24.69 17.08
N TYR A 198 -26.67 25.19 16.88
CA TYR A 198 -27.74 24.45 16.23
C TYR A 198 -27.37 23.99 14.81
N ARG A 199 -26.67 24.83 14.04
CA ARG A 199 -26.14 24.44 12.71
C ARG A 199 -25.05 23.36 12.81
N SER A 200 -24.10 23.48 13.73
CA SER A 200 -23.05 22.47 13.94
C SER A 200 -23.63 21.12 14.36
N LEU A 201 -24.71 21.11 15.16
CA LEU A 201 -25.39 19.87 15.52
C LEU A 201 -26.03 19.15 14.34
N HIS A 202 -26.50 19.89 13.34
CA HIS A 202 -27.00 19.30 12.09
C HIS A 202 -25.93 18.54 11.31
N ASP A 203 -24.65 18.87 11.48
CA ASP A 203 -23.57 18.12 10.88
C ASP A 203 -23.29 16.80 11.62
N ILE A 204 -23.73 16.67 12.87
CA ILE A 204 -23.56 15.49 13.71
C ILE A 204 -24.77 14.54 13.57
N PHE A 205 -26.00 15.04 13.81
CA PHE A 205 -27.24 14.25 13.76
C PHE A 205 -28.46 15.09 13.40
N GLU A 206 -29.61 14.45 13.10
CA GLU A 206 -30.88 15.10 12.75
C GLU A 206 -31.53 15.77 13.98
N VAL A 207 -30.91 16.82 14.54
CA VAL A 207 -31.36 17.51 15.75
C VAL A 207 -32.77 18.07 15.61
N SER A 208 -33.15 18.63 14.45
CA SER A 208 -34.45 19.23 14.15
C SER A 208 -35.64 18.28 14.28
N ARG A 209 -35.37 16.99 14.41
CA ARG A 209 -36.42 15.97 14.57
C ARG A 209 -37.06 15.99 15.95
N PHE A 210 -36.33 16.40 16.98
CA PHE A 210 -36.76 16.38 18.38
C PHE A 210 -36.57 17.71 19.12
N LEU A 211 -35.73 18.61 18.62
CA LEU A 211 -35.43 19.88 19.25
C LEU A 211 -35.51 21.03 18.23
N HIS A 212 -36.05 22.16 18.67
CA HIS A 212 -35.95 23.39 17.96
C HIS A 212 -34.85 24.29 18.55
N GLU A 213 -34.36 25.22 17.79
CA GLU A 213 -33.32 26.16 18.25
C GLU A 213 -33.73 26.87 19.53
N SER A 214 -35.05 27.22 19.65
CA SER A 214 -35.64 27.84 20.85
C SER A 214 -35.44 27.05 22.13
N ASP A 215 -35.32 25.73 22.07
CA ASP A 215 -35.23 24.85 23.25
C ASP A 215 -33.82 24.89 23.87
N LEU A 216 -32.85 25.46 23.18
CA LEU A 216 -31.45 25.56 23.63
C LEU A 216 -31.21 26.84 24.47
N TYR A 217 -32.04 27.86 24.35
CA TYR A 217 -31.87 29.11 25.10
C TYR A 217 -32.13 28.92 26.60
N GLY A 218 -31.38 29.68 27.40
CA GLY A 218 -31.55 29.75 28.85
C GLY A 218 -31.11 28.53 29.65
N LYS A 219 -30.33 27.66 29.06
CA LYS A 219 -29.76 26.47 29.69
C LYS A 219 -28.28 26.65 29.97
N GLU A 220 -27.78 26.03 31.04
CA GLU A 220 -26.36 25.97 31.33
C GLU A 220 -25.63 24.98 30.39
N PRO A 221 -24.30 25.14 30.12
CA PRO A 221 -23.57 24.29 29.18
C PRO A 221 -23.71 22.79 29.47
N ASN A 222 -23.67 22.40 30.73
CA ASN A 222 -23.83 20.99 31.12
C ASN A 222 -25.24 20.46 30.84
N GLU A 223 -26.26 21.28 31.06
CA GLU A 223 -27.67 20.93 30.76
C GLU A 223 -27.86 20.80 29.22
N LEU A 224 -27.21 21.68 28.45
CA LEU A 224 -27.20 21.58 26.98
C LEU A 224 -26.57 20.27 26.52
N ILE A 225 -25.40 19.92 27.05
CA ILE A 225 -24.71 18.64 26.71
C ILE A 225 -25.61 17.46 27.03
N GLU A 226 -26.18 17.41 28.25
CA GLU A 226 -27.04 16.31 28.66
C GLU A 226 -28.29 16.18 27.77
N LEU A 227 -28.96 17.29 27.49
CA LEU A 227 -30.13 17.34 26.59
C LEU A 227 -29.79 16.86 25.19
N LEU A 228 -28.66 17.32 24.63
CA LEU A 228 -28.23 16.98 23.28
C LEU A 228 -27.81 15.52 23.16
N VAL A 229 -27.09 14.98 24.15
CA VAL A 229 -26.71 13.56 24.19
C VAL A 229 -27.97 12.67 24.28
N GLN A 230 -28.92 13.00 25.19
CA GLN A 230 -30.20 12.26 25.26
C GLN A 230 -30.97 12.35 23.93
N THR A 231 -30.92 13.47 23.26
CA THR A 231 -31.58 13.63 21.96
C THR A 231 -30.92 12.79 20.89
N ALA A 232 -29.57 12.76 20.83
CA ALA A 232 -28.83 11.90 19.90
C ALA A 232 -29.15 10.42 20.14
N GLU A 233 -29.21 9.97 21.39
CA GLU A 233 -29.62 8.60 21.75
C GLU A 233 -31.04 8.27 21.27
N ARG A 234 -31.98 9.20 21.41
CA ARG A 234 -33.37 9.02 20.95
C ARG A 234 -33.45 8.92 19.43
N VAL A 235 -32.74 9.80 18.68
CA VAL A 235 -32.65 9.76 17.22
C VAL A 235 -32.11 8.40 16.78
N TYR A 236 -31.07 7.93 17.45
CA TYR A 236 -30.43 6.64 17.12
C TYR A 236 -31.33 5.43 17.44
N ALA A 237 -31.99 5.45 18.59
CA ALA A 237 -32.95 4.40 18.98
C ALA A 237 -34.13 4.29 18.02
N GLU A 238 -34.67 5.43 17.56
CA GLU A 238 -35.75 5.46 16.56
C GLU A 238 -35.27 4.83 15.24
N ARG A 239 -34.03 5.11 14.85
CA ARG A 239 -33.40 4.52 13.68
C ARG A 239 -33.29 2.98 13.78
N GLU A 240 -32.92 2.47 14.95
CA GLU A 240 -32.88 1.02 15.23
C GLU A 240 -34.27 0.37 15.15
N GLN A 241 -35.33 1.09 15.53
CA GLN A 241 -36.72 0.61 15.37
C GLN A 241 -37.16 0.56 13.90
N VAL A 242 -36.72 1.51 13.09
CA VAL A 242 -37.09 1.59 11.67
C VAL A 242 -36.37 0.53 10.84
N PHE A 243 -35.07 0.30 11.08
CA PHE A 243 -34.22 -0.56 10.23
C PHE A 243 -33.86 -1.93 10.81
N THR A 244 -34.29 -2.25 11.99
CA THR A 244 -33.87 -3.38 12.84
C THR A 244 -32.42 -3.29 13.32
N PRO A 245 -32.10 -3.75 14.54
CA PRO A 245 -30.75 -3.64 15.10
C PRO A 245 -29.68 -4.33 14.26
N GLU A 246 -30.01 -5.48 13.65
CA GLU A 246 -29.04 -6.26 12.86
C GLU A 246 -28.58 -5.50 11.62
N ILE A 247 -29.53 -4.88 10.89
CA ILE A 247 -29.23 -4.07 9.70
C ILE A 247 -28.40 -2.84 10.08
N VAL A 248 -28.74 -2.22 11.23
CA VAL A 248 -27.99 -1.05 11.72
C VAL A 248 -26.55 -1.45 12.07
N ARG A 249 -26.32 -2.58 12.75
CA ARG A 249 -24.96 -3.08 13.08
C ARG A 249 -24.14 -3.38 11.81
N GLU A 250 -24.75 -3.95 10.78
CA GLU A 250 -24.06 -4.18 9.50
C GLU A 250 -23.73 -2.86 8.80
N LEU A 251 -24.66 -1.91 8.84
CA LEU A 251 -24.45 -0.57 8.26
C LEU A 251 -23.31 0.18 8.98
N GLU A 252 -23.28 0.20 10.30
CA GLU A 252 -22.21 0.79 11.12
C GLU A 252 -20.85 0.22 10.75
N ARG A 253 -20.76 -1.11 10.63
CA ARG A 253 -19.54 -1.80 10.25
C ARG A 253 -19.07 -1.36 8.85
N ASN A 254 -19.97 -1.29 7.89
CA ASN A 254 -19.65 -0.88 6.52
C ASN A 254 -19.25 0.58 6.45
N ILE A 255 -19.93 1.46 7.18
CA ILE A 255 -19.60 2.89 7.29
C ILE A 255 -18.19 3.06 7.85
N PHE A 256 -17.90 2.42 9.00
CA PHE A 256 -16.59 2.56 9.62
C PHE A 256 -15.46 2.09 8.68
N LEU A 257 -15.64 0.93 8.04
CA LEU A 257 -14.65 0.39 7.12
C LEU A 257 -14.45 1.29 5.88
N HIS A 258 -15.53 1.88 5.38
CA HIS A 258 -15.49 2.79 4.24
C HIS A 258 -14.77 4.09 4.58
N VAL A 259 -15.19 4.76 5.65
CA VAL A 259 -14.63 6.04 6.10
C VAL A 259 -13.14 5.88 6.42
N VAL A 260 -12.78 4.86 7.21
CA VAL A 260 -11.37 4.60 7.54
C VAL A 260 -10.54 4.38 6.28
N ASN A 261 -11.07 3.62 5.30
CA ASN A 261 -10.33 3.35 4.07
C ASN A 261 -10.13 4.63 3.24
N GLU A 262 -11.17 5.41 3.05
CA GLU A 262 -11.12 6.66 2.28
C GLU A 262 -10.14 7.67 2.90
N LYS A 263 -10.33 7.96 4.21
CA LYS A 263 -9.48 8.90 4.92
C LYS A 263 -8.03 8.43 5.03
N TRP A 264 -7.80 7.13 5.21
CA TRP A 264 -6.46 6.58 5.25
C TRP A 264 -5.72 6.72 3.91
N VAL A 265 -6.38 6.48 2.78
CA VAL A 265 -5.76 6.66 1.45
C VAL A 265 -5.40 8.13 1.24
N ALA A 266 -6.30 9.06 1.54
CA ALA A 266 -6.02 10.49 1.45
C ALA A 266 -4.87 10.93 2.39
N HIS A 267 -4.77 10.34 3.59
CA HIS A 267 -3.69 10.60 4.52
C HIS A 267 -2.34 10.09 4.00
N LEU A 268 -2.29 8.91 3.36
CA LEU A 268 -1.06 8.40 2.74
C LEU A 268 -0.54 9.38 1.69
N ASP A 269 -1.41 9.88 0.81
CA ASP A 269 -1.03 10.86 -0.20
C ASP A 269 -0.52 12.17 0.44
N ALA A 270 -1.20 12.65 1.49
CA ALA A 270 -0.77 13.85 2.21
C ALA A 270 0.59 13.68 2.91
N MET A 271 0.86 12.50 3.47
CA MET A 271 2.14 12.18 4.10
C MET A 271 3.28 12.06 3.08
N ASP A 272 3.00 11.56 1.87
CA ASP A 272 3.99 11.55 0.78
C ASP A 272 4.35 12.98 0.35
N TYR A 273 3.37 13.89 0.22
CA TYR A 273 3.63 15.32 -0.03
C TYR A 273 4.44 15.98 1.08
N LEU A 274 4.12 15.67 2.35
CA LEU A 274 4.91 16.18 3.49
C LEU A 274 6.37 15.73 3.39
N ARG A 275 6.59 14.45 3.09
CA ARG A 275 7.93 13.86 2.97
C ARG A 275 8.74 14.49 1.84
N GLU A 276 8.13 14.77 0.70
CA GLU A 276 8.79 15.44 -0.42
C GLU A 276 9.21 16.88 -0.08
N GLY A 277 8.34 17.62 0.63
CA GLY A 277 8.55 19.03 0.96
C GLY A 277 9.40 19.28 2.20
N ILE A 278 9.56 18.31 3.10
CA ILE A 278 10.13 18.53 4.43
C ILE A 278 11.62 18.97 4.41
N HIS A 279 12.36 18.56 3.38
CA HIS A 279 13.77 18.92 3.24
C HIS A 279 13.99 20.44 3.10
N LEU A 280 12.99 21.19 2.64
CA LEU A 280 13.04 22.65 2.56
C LEU A 280 13.11 23.30 3.95
N ARG A 281 12.67 22.62 5.02
CA ARG A 281 12.76 23.10 6.40
C ARG A 281 14.22 23.22 6.90
N ALA A 282 15.15 22.49 6.28
CA ALA A 282 16.57 22.62 6.58
C ALA A 282 17.11 24.04 6.36
N TYR A 283 16.56 24.81 5.43
CA TYR A 283 16.92 26.23 5.22
C TYR A 283 16.57 27.11 6.42
N ALA A 284 15.57 26.73 7.22
CA ALA A 284 15.19 27.42 8.46
C ALA A 284 15.97 26.92 9.70
N GLN A 285 17.05 26.18 9.53
CA GLN A 285 17.86 25.57 10.60
C GLN A 285 17.06 24.61 11.52
N VAL A 286 15.97 24.07 11.05
CA VAL A 286 15.19 23.03 11.75
C VAL A 286 15.61 21.67 11.21
N ASP A 287 15.83 20.69 12.10
CA ASP A 287 16.07 19.31 11.68
C ASP A 287 14.85 18.78 10.93
N PRO A 288 15.02 18.37 9.66
CA PRO A 288 13.89 17.91 8.84
C PRO A 288 13.14 16.71 9.45
N LEU A 289 13.83 15.83 10.16
CA LEU A 289 13.19 14.66 10.79
C LEU A 289 12.31 15.09 11.98
N VAL A 290 12.76 16.05 12.79
CA VAL A 290 11.97 16.58 13.90
C VAL A 290 10.74 17.32 13.37
N ALA A 291 10.91 18.16 12.33
CA ALA A 291 9.79 18.83 11.69
C ALA A 291 8.78 17.83 11.11
N TYR A 292 9.26 16.81 10.39
CA TYR A 292 8.43 15.75 9.84
C TYR A 292 7.61 15.03 10.91
N THR A 293 8.27 14.61 12.00
CA THR A 293 7.60 13.88 13.09
C THR A 293 6.49 14.72 13.72
N LYS A 294 6.75 16.03 13.92
CA LYS A 294 5.75 16.95 14.49
C LYS A 294 4.57 17.17 13.54
N GLU A 295 4.83 17.54 12.29
CA GLU A 295 3.79 17.79 11.29
C GLU A 295 2.98 16.49 11.01
N ALA A 296 3.64 15.35 10.94
CA ALA A 296 3.00 14.04 10.81
C ALA A 296 2.08 13.70 11.99
N TYR A 297 2.46 14.08 13.22
CA TYR A 297 1.61 13.88 14.39
C TYR A 297 0.37 14.79 14.35
N GLU A 298 0.52 16.05 13.96
CA GLU A 298 -0.61 16.98 13.78
C GLU A 298 -1.59 16.46 12.71
N MET A 299 -1.07 15.99 11.58
CA MET A 299 -1.89 15.37 10.51
C MET A 299 -2.58 14.08 10.98
N TRP A 300 -1.91 13.29 11.82
CA TRP A 300 -2.49 12.09 12.41
C TRP A 300 -3.65 12.42 13.35
N GLN A 301 -3.52 13.44 14.19
CA GLN A 301 -4.61 13.89 15.05
C GLN A 301 -5.81 14.39 14.22
N ALA A 302 -5.55 15.16 13.18
CA ALA A 302 -6.60 15.62 12.26
C ALA A 302 -7.30 14.42 11.58
N LEU A 303 -6.55 13.42 11.09
CA LEU A 303 -7.12 12.20 10.54
C LEU A 303 -8.04 11.48 11.51
N GLN A 304 -7.63 11.33 12.78
CA GLN A 304 -8.46 10.65 13.79
C GLN A 304 -9.75 11.45 14.10
N ALA A 305 -9.64 12.77 14.13
CA ALA A 305 -10.82 13.65 14.29
C ALA A 305 -11.77 13.53 13.09
N ASP A 306 -11.25 13.59 11.87
CA ASP A 306 -12.04 13.47 10.64
C ASP A 306 -12.74 12.12 10.52
N ILE A 307 -12.05 11.02 10.86
CA ILE A 307 -12.64 9.67 10.87
C ILE A 307 -13.80 9.65 11.88
N ARG A 308 -13.59 10.17 13.07
CA ARG A 308 -14.62 10.19 14.14
C ARG A 308 -15.84 10.99 13.69
N GLN A 309 -15.64 12.18 13.15
CA GLN A 309 -16.72 13.04 12.68
C GLN A 309 -17.53 12.39 11.55
N ASP A 310 -16.84 11.85 10.53
CA ASP A 310 -17.50 11.25 9.38
C ASP A 310 -18.21 9.93 9.76
N VAL A 311 -17.62 9.10 10.62
CA VAL A 311 -18.28 7.88 11.11
C VAL A 311 -19.58 8.22 11.83
N VAL A 312 -19.56 9.19 12.75
CA VAL A 312 -20.78 9.63 13.47
C VAL A 312 -21.80 10.17 12.47
N ARG A 313 -21.41 11.12 11.63
CA ARG A 313 -22.29 11.72 10.62
C ARG A 313 -22.98 10.65 9.77
N TRP A 314 -22.21 9.76 9.16
CA TRP A 314 -22.77 8.68 8.33
C TRP A 314 -23.61 7.70 9.14
N ALA A 315 -23.22 7.41 10.38
CA ALA A 315 -24.01 6.52 11.25
C ALA A 315 -25.40 7.09 11.56
N PHE A 316 -25.55 8.40 11.62
CA PHE A 316 -26.85 9.05 11.82
C PHE A 316 -27.64 9.27 10.52
N TYR A 317 -26.98 9.55 9.40
CA TYR A 317 -27.65 9.95 8.16
C TYR A 317 -27.76 8.86 7.09
N ALA A 318 -26.87 7.89 7.07
CA ALA A 318 -26.89 6.86 6.03
C ALA A 318 -28.13 5.97 6.15
N ARG A 319 -28.77 5.70 5.04
CA ARG A 319 -29.91 4.80 4.95
C ARG A 319 -29.48 3.53 4.23
N PRO A 320 -29.87 2.34 4.72
CA PRO A 320 -29.58 1.12 3.99
C PRO A 320 -30.22 1.20 2.60
N ALA A 321 -29.44 0.91 1.57
CA ALA A 321 -29.99 0.74 0.23
C ALA A 321 -30.88 -0.49 0.25
N VAL A 322 -32.19 -0.30 0.21
CA VAL A 322 -33.12 -1.39 -0.02
C VAL A 322 -32.92 -1.86 -1.46
N GLN A 323 -32.07 -2.86 -1.65
CA GLN A 323 -32.08 -3.60 -2.88
C GLN A 323 -33.43 -4.31 -2.93
N VAL A 324 -34.38 -3.74 -3.67
CA VAL A 324 -35.53 -4.50 -4.12
C VAL A 324 -34.95 -5.60 -5.01
N VAL A 325 -34.68 -6.76 -4.42
CA VAL A 325 -34.37 -7.96 -5.15
C VAL A 325 -35.67 -8.26 -5.92
N GLN A 326 -35.77 -7.74 -7.13
CA GLN A 326 -36.73 -8.25 -8.07
C GLN A 326 -36.35 -9.71 -8.29
N GLN A 327 -37.02 -10.60 -7.55
CA GLN A 327 -36.95 -12.03 -7.85
C GLN A 327 -37.29 -12.18 -9.34
N PRO A 328 -36.38 -12.71 -10.15
CA PRO A 328 -36.75 -13.00 -11.52
C PRO A 328 -37.95 -13.95 -11.44
N LYS A 329 -39.10 -13.51 -11.93
CA LYS A 329 -40.25 -14.39 -12.13
C LYS A 329 -39.82 -15.43 -13.17
N TYR A 330 -39.29 -16.55 -12.71
CA TYR A 330 -39.14 -17.73 -13.54
C TYR A 330 -40.56 -18.24 -13.82
N GLN A 331 -41.07 -17.92 -15.01
CA GLN A 331 -42.20 -18.66 -15.58
C GLN A 331 -41.66 -20.04 -15.91
N MET A 332 -42.02 -21.04 -15.11
CA MET A 332 -41.85 -22.43 -15.48
C MET A 332 -42.73 -22.69 -16.67
N VAL A 333 -42.12 -22.80 -17.85
CA VAL A 333 -42.79 -23.37 -19.03
C VAL A 333 -42.69 -24.88 -18.84
N GLU A 334 -43.81 -25.49 -18.48
CA GLU A 334 -43.98 -26.95 -18.57
C GLU A 334 -43.83 -27.34 -20.05
N SER A 335 -42.67 -27.88 -20.42
CA SER A 335 -42.51 -28.59 -21.67
C SER A 335 -42.74 -30.09 -21.39
N GLY A 336 -43.85 -30.60 -21.90
CA GLY A 336 -44.17 -32.02 -21.89
C GLY A 336 -43.07 -32.85 -22.53
N SER A 337 -42.88 -34.00 -21.94
CA SER A 337 -41.94 -35.04 -22.33
C SER A 337 -42.20 -35.58 -23.75
N THR A 338 -41.17 -35.69 -24.58
CA THR A 338 -40.98 -36.81 -25.52
C THR A 338 -39.48 -37.04 -25.69
N ASP A 339 -39.12 -38.32 -25.55
CA ASP A 339 -37.82 -38.90 -25.68
C ASP A 339 -37.12 -38.54 -26.99
N VAL A 340 -35.78 -38.35 -26.95
CA VAL A 340 -34.76 -39.07 -27.70
C VAL A 340 -33.37 -38.41 -27.40
N ALA A 341 -32.40 -39.25 -27.17
CA ALA A 341 -30.99 -38.93 -26.88
C ALA A 341 -30.29 -38.17 -28.01
N ASP A 342 -29.56 -37.12 -27.65
CA ASP A 342 -28.34 -36.76 -28.37
C ASP A 342 -27.46 -35.81 -27.50
N GLU A 343 -26.14 -35.84 -27.72
CA GLU A 343 -25.09 -35.27 -26.90
C GLU A 343 -25.11 -33.72 -26.75
N PRO A 344 -24.60 -33.12 -25.66
CA PRO A 344 -24.65 -31.67 -25.45
C PRO A 344 -23.51 -30.93 -26.14
N GLN A 345 -23.82 -30.29 -27.25
CA GLN A 345 -22.95 -29.23 -27.79
C GLN A 345 -23.12 -27.93 -27.00
N SER A 346 -22.02 -27.40 -26.49
CA SER A 346 -21.96 -26.14 -25.72
C SER A 346 -22.50 -24.95 -26.54
N LYS A 347 -23.62 -24.37 -26.13
CA LYS A 347 -24.19 -23.16 -26.74
C LYS A 347 -23.61 -21.91 -26.08
N THR A 348 -22.77 -21.19 -26.80
CA THR A 348 -22.26 -19.84 -26.45
C THR A 348 -23.41 -18.83 -26.44
N ILE A 349 -23.59 -18.13 -25.32
CA ILE A 349 -24.60 -17.07 -25.16
C ILE A 349 -24.20 -15.85 -26.00
N ARG A 350 -24.99 -15.53 -27.04
CA ARG A 350 -24.84 -14.31 -27.86
C ARG A 350 -25.45 -13.10 -27.15
N LYS A 351 -24.63 -12.09 -26.85
CA LYS A 351 -25.08 -10.76 -26.41
C LYS A 351 -25.81 -10.05 -27.59
N LYS A 352 -27.06 -9.70 -27.41
CA LYS A 352 -27.79 -8.75 -28.30
C LYS A 352 -27.29 -7.33 -27.98
N ASN A 353 -26.71 -6.67 -28.93
CA ASN A 353 -26.05 -5.35 -28.94
C ASN A 353 -24.54 -5.39 -28.63
N GLY A 354 -23.77 -5.85 -29.59
CA GLY A 354 -22.30 -5.81 -29.52
C GLY A 354 -21.72 -5.44 -30.87
N LYS A 355 -20.72 -4.59 -30.88
CA LYS A 355 -19.86 -4.32 -32.03
C LYS A 355 -19.37 -5.65 -32.61
N ILE A 356 -19.51 -5.80 -33.96
CA ILE A 356 -19.10 -7.01 -34.66
C ILE A 356 -17.63 -7.28 -34.44
N GLY A 357 -17.31 -8.48 -33.94
CA GLY A 357 -15.93 -8.88 -33.67
C GLY A 357 -15.12 -9.09 -34.95
N ARG A 358 -13.80 -8.86 -34.91
CA ARG A 358 -12.93 -9.03 -36.11
C ARG A 358 -13.01 -10.40 -36.76
N ASN A 359 -13.34 -11.44 -36.02
CA ASN A 359 -13.41 -12.84 -36.47
C ASN A 359 -14.82 -13.30 -36.77
N ASP A 360 -15.87 -12.48 -36.57
CA ASP A 360 -17.25 -12.84 -36.84
C ASP A 360 -17.54 -12.86 -38.34
N PRO A 361 -18.58 -13.58 -38.81
CA PRO A 361 -19.01 -13.53 -40.19
C PRO A 361 -19.36 -12.11 -40.59
N CYS A 362 -18.93 -11.71 -41.79
CA CYS A 362 -19.18 -10.35 -42.27
C CYS A 362 -20.67 -10.09 -42.51
N PRO A 363 -21.23 -8.97 -42.03
CA PRO A 363 -22.65 -8.66 -42.18
C PRO A 363 -23.08 -8.43 -43.64
N CYS A 364 -22.12 -8.26 -44.56
CA CYS A 364 -22.43 -8.14 -46.01
C CYS A 364 -22.83 -9.45 -46.69
N GLY A 365 -22.89 -10.60 -45.98
CA GLY A 365 -23.30 -11.88 -46.51
C GLY A 365 -22.24 -12.60 -47.36
N SER A 366 -20.98 -12.14 -47.41
CA SER A 366 -19.91 -12.71 -48.25
C SER A 366 -19.36 -14.06 -47.76
N GLY A 367 -19.79 -14.55 -46.59
CA GLY A 367 -19.25 -15.78 -45.98
C GLY A 367 -17.81 -15.66 -45.42
N LYS A 368 -17.14 -14.51 -45.57
CA LYS A 368 -15.79 -14.25 -45.06
C LYS A 368 -15.83 -13.62 -43.67
N LYS A 369 -14.76 -13.81 -42.88
CA LYS A 369 -14.60 -13.13 -41.57
C LYS A 369 -14.56 -11.62 -41.76
N TYR A 370 -15.17 -10.85 -40.83
CA TYR A 370 -15.28 -9.38 -40.90
C TYR A 370 -13.96 -8.68 -41.17
N LYS A 371 -12.84 -9.15 -40.54
CA LYS A 371 -11.49 -8.63 -40.76
C LYS A 371 -10.94 -8.80 -42.19
N HIS A 372 -11.46 -9.76 -42.95
CA HIS A 372 -11.02 -10.05 -44.31
C HIS A 372 -12.01 -9.55 -45.37
N CYS A 373 -13.04 -8.81 -44.98
CA CYS A 373 -14.07 -8.31 -45.86
C CYS A 373 -14.30 -6.81 -45.70
N CYS A 374 -15.07 -6.37 -44.70
CA CYS A 374 -15.49 -4.98 -44.58
C CYS A 374 -14.72 -4.16 -43.54
N LEU A 375 -13.92 -4.76 -42.68
CA LEU A 375 -13.17 -4.05 -41.65
C LEU A 375 -12.05 -3.11 -42.17
N GLY A 376 -11.72 -3.13 -43.44
CA GLY A 376 -10.68 -2.32 -44.04
C GLY A 376 -11.14 -1.52 -45.28
N LYS A 377 -12.44 -1.37 -45.47
CA LYS A 377 -13.01 -0.58 -46.57
C LYS A 377 -13.85 0.56 -46.01
N ASN A 378 -13.15 1.62 -45.52
CA ASN A 378 -13.61 2.98 -45.46
C ASN A 378 -12.41 3.88 -45.79
#